data_c11d2a6151bcbfcab27db14419a95952
#
_entry.id   c11d2a6151bcbfcab27db14419a95952
#
_cell.length_a   1.000
_cell.length_b   1.000
_cell.length_c   1.000
_cell.angle_alpha   90.00
_cell.angle_beta   90.00
_cell.angle_gamma   90.00
#
_symmetry.space_group_name_H-M   'P 1'
#
loop_
_entity.id
_entity.type
_entity.pdbx_description
1 polymer ?
#
loop_
_entity_poly.entity_id
_entity_poly.type
_entity_poly.pdbx_seq_one_letter_code
_entity_poly.pdbx_strand_id
1 'polypeptide(L)'
;VLLLFIDNRAAANGAMQIEIVGDTLMHTQRLAKAAPNAVGGNRSAFTEVKESRDAIAGNLEALMKGDEKRDLSATGSDTIKPELEKLLGNWRASESAASVILGNEKILLAFGDVIKKINDASPRLQQLTEEIMALKLQVGAPAREIATAGQLVTLTQRLGKSANSLVAGNVANAEVALTLGRDINQFRDLTQALLSGSDALRVSAATDTEARSRLQELLKVYGEFQKSIEGALGSLQAIVQAKEAELG
;
A
#
# COMPACT_ATOMS: atom_id res chain seq x y z
N VAL A 1 56.93 -23.81 -0.79
CA VAL A 1 56.10 -23.43 -1.96
C VAL A 1 54.69 -23.97 -1.77
N LEU A 2 54.47 -25.25 -1.45
CA LEU A 2 53.12 -25.83 -1.29
C LEU A 2 52.33 -25.20 -0.14
N LEU A 3 52.95 -24.99 1.03
CA LEU A 3 52.32 -24.31 2.20
C LEU A 3 51.91 -22.86 1.90
N LEU A 4 52.73 -22.12 1.16
CA LEU A 4 52.39 -20.74 0.75
C LEU A 4 51.19 -20.68 -0.22
N PHE A 5 51.02 -21.70 -1.08
CA PHE A 5 49.85 -21.79 -1.95
C PHE A 5 48.57 -22.13 -1.19
N ILE A 6 48.66 -22.99 -0.16
CA ILE A 6 47.52 -23.38 0.67
C ILE A 6 47.08 -22.18 1.55
N ASP A 7 48.02 -21.47 2.15
CA ASP A 7 47.74 -20.25 2.96
C ASP A 7 47.13 -19.13 2.12
N ASN A 8 47.61 -18.90 0.90
CA ASN A 8 47.09 -17.89 0.00
C ASN A 8 45.66 -18.22 -0.45
N ARG A 9 45.36 -19.48 -0.71
CA ARG A 9 44.03 -19.94 -1.12
C ARG A 9 43.02 -19.85 0.03
N ALA A 10 43.43 -20.21 1.22
CA ALA A 10 42.61 -20.08 2.44
C ALA A 10 42.27 -18.59 2.74
N ALA A 11 43.26 -17.69 2.61
CA ALA A 11 43.08 -16.26 2.79
C ALA A 11 42.15 -15.66 1.73
N ALA A 12 42.32 -16.05 0.46
CA ALA A 12 41.45 -15.61 -0.65
C ALA A 12 40.00 -16.09 -0.44
N ASN A 13 39.80 -17.34 -0.04
CA ASN A 13 38.48 -17.88 0.26
C ASN A 13 37.81 -17.15 1.43
N GLY A 14 38.55 -16.84 2.51
CA GLY A 14 38.06 -16.05 3.62
C GLY A 14 37.65 -14.62 3.26
N ALA A 15 38.41 -13.96 2.39
CA ALA A 15 38.09 -12.65 1.87
C ALA A 15 36.79 -12.67 1.05
N MET A 16 36.64 -13.67 0.17
CA MET A 16 35.43 -13.86 -0.63
C MET A 16 34.19 -14.14 0.25
N GLN A 17 34.34 -14.96 1.30
CA GLN A 17 33.25 -15.20 2.25
C GLN A 17 32.79 -13.90 2.94
N ILE A 18 33.73 -13.04 3.37
CA ILE A 18 33.44 -11.74 3.97
C ILE A 18 32.71 -10.83 2.99
N GLU A 19 33.12 -10.78 1.74
CA GLU A 19 32.47 -10.02 0.68
C GLU A 19 31.01 -10.47 0.50
N ILE A 20 30.77 -11.79 0.36
CA ILE A 20 29.44 -12.35 0.19
C ILE A 20 28.53 -12.08 1.42
N VAL A 21 29.07 -12.15 2.64
CA VAL A 21 28.34 -11.80 3.84
C VAL A 21 27.98 -10.32 3.87
N GLY A 22 28.91 -9.44 3.47
CA GLY A 22 28.66 -8.01 3.35
C GLY A 22 27.58 -7.68 2.32
N ASP A 23 27.63 -8.32 1.15
CA ASP A 23 26.62 -8.19 0.11
C ASP A 23 25.24 -8.72 0.58
N THR A 24 25.23 -9.86 1.28
CA THR A 24 24.00 -10.40 1.87
C THR A 24 23.39 -9.42 2.88
N LEU A 25 24.19 -8.79 3.73
CA LEU A 25 23.73 -7.80 4.69
C LEU A 25 23.13 -6.57 3.98
N MET A 26 23.81 -6.07 2.95
CA MET A 26 23.31 -4.96 2.14
C MET A 26 21.94 -5.30 1.52
N HIS A 27 21.82 -6.46 0.91
CA HIS A 27 20.57 -6.90 0.30
C HIS A 27 19.45 -7.15 1.32
N THR A 28 19.78 -7.60 2.54
CA THR A 28 18.81 -7.72 3.64
C THR A 28 18.24 -6.37 4.04
N GLN A 29 19.09 -5.34 4.16
CA GLN A 29 18.64 -3.98 4.47
C GLN A 29 17.82 -3.40 3.32
N ARG A 30 18.22 -3.64 2.07
CA ARG A 30 17.47 -3.22 0.88
C ARG A 30 16.10 -3.87 0.82
N LEU A 31 16.01 -5.19 1.09
CA LEU A 31 14.76 -5.92 1.14
C LEU A 31 13.81 -5.37 2.21
N ALA A 32 14.32 -5.16 3.42
CA ALA A 32 13.54 -4.60 4.53
C ALA A 32 12.97 -3.20 4.21
N LYS A 33 13.71 -2.38 3.43
CA LYS A 33 13.22 -1.07 2.96
C LYS A 33 12.25 -1.18 1.79
N ALA A 34 12.48 -2.12 0.88
CA ALA A 34 11.69 -2.24 -0.34
C ALA A 34 10.33 -2.92 -0.11
N ALA A 35 10.25 -3.89 0.81
CA ALA A 35 9.02 -4.65 1.05
C ALA A 35 7.81 -3.75 1.42
N PRO A 36 7.88 -2.82 2.39
CA PRO A 36 6.78 -1.90 2.69
C PRO A 36 6.36 -1.05 1.49
N ASN A 37 7.34 -0.58 0.70
CA ASN A 37 7.07 0.22 -0.49
C ASN A 37 6.38 -0.60 -1.59
N ALA A 38 6.76 -1.87 -1.78
CA ALA A 38 6.12 -2.77 -2.73
C ALA A 38 4.67 -3.05 -2.31
N VAL A 39 4.43 -3.31 -1.02
CA VAL A 39 3.07 -3.49 -0.46
C VAL A 39 2.23 -2.24 -0.64
N GLY A 40 2.84 -1.04 -0.56
CA GLY A 40 2.20 0.24 -0.87
C GLY A 40 1.97 0.51 -2.37
N GLY A 41 2.34 -0.43 -3.26
CA GLY A 41 2.12 -0.32 -4.71
C GLY A 41 3.18 0.47 -5.46
N ASN A 42 4.38 0.63 -4.90
CA ASN A 42 5.49 1.28 -5.60
C ASN A 42 6.15 0.30 -6.58
N ARG A 43 6.07 0.60 -7.87
CA ARG A 43 6.58 -0.26 -8.96
C ARG A 43 8.07 -0.57 -8.85
N SER A 44 8.92 0.41 -8.55
CA SER A 44 10.37 0.20 -8.46
C SER A 44 10.75 -0.72 -7.29
N ALA A 45 9.95 -0.71 -6.22
CA ALA A 45 10.19 -1.51 -5.05
C ALA A 45 10.06 -3.03 -5.33
N PHE A 46 9.20 -3.46 -6.26
CA PHE A 46 9.10 -4.87 -6.65
C PHE A 46 10.37 -5.39 -7.29
N THR A 47 11.03 -4.59 -8.13
CA THR A 47 12.34 -4.93 -8.69
C THR A 47 13.37 -5.08 -7.57
N GLU A 48 13.40 -4.15 -6.61
CA GLU A 48 14.31 -4.20 -5.47
C GLU A 48 14.07 -5.43 -4.57
N VAL A 49 12.82 -5.76 -4.30
CA VAL A 49 12.45 -6.97 -3.53
C VAL A 49 12.93 -8.22 -4.26
N LYS A 50 12.67 -8.34 -5.57
CA LYS A 50 13.09 -9.49 -6.36
C LYS A 50 14.61 -9.65 -6.40
N GLU A 51 15.33 -8.58 -6.76
CA GLU A 51 16.80 -8.58 -6.83
C GLU A 51 17.42 -8.94 -5.49
N SER A 52 16.92 -8.35 -4.39
CA SER A 52 17.48 -8.61 -3.06
C SER A 52 17.17 -10.03 -2.58
N ARG A 53 15.96 -10.54 -2.80
CA ARG A 53 15.62 -11.93 -2.50
C ARG A 53 16.54 -12.90 -3.25
N ASP A 54 16.69 -12.70 -4.56
CA ASP A 54 17.47 -13.61 -5.41
C ASP A 54 18.96 -13.54 -5.07
N ALA A 55 19.49 -12.34 -4.74
CA ALA A 55 20.87 -12.18 -4.30
C ALA A 55 21.15 -12.85 -2.95
N ILE A 56 20.29 -12.66 -1.96
CA ILE A 56 20.43 -13.31 -0.63
C ILE A 56 20.39 -14.82 -0.79
N ALA A 57 19.42 -15.38 -1.53
CA ALA A 57 19.32 -16.80 -1.76
C ALA A 57 20.58 -17.37 -2.44
N GLY A 58 21.07 -16.72 -3.49
CA GLY A 58 22.29 -17.13 -4.20
C GLY A 58 23.55 -17.04 -3.33
N ASN A 59 23.67 -16.00 -2.51
CA ASN A 59 24.79 -15.83 -1.59
C ASN A 59 24.82 -16.89 -0.48
N LEU A 60 23.67 -17.19 0.12
CA LEU A 60 23.55 -18.23 1.14
C LEU A 60 23.83 -19.61 0.54
N GLU A 61 23.36 -19.88 -0.68
CA GLU A 61 23.68 -21.13 -1.38
C GLU A 61 25.17 -21.25 -1.66
N ALA A 62 25.81 -20.16 -2.14
CA ALA A 62 27.25 -20.13 -2.40
C ALA A 62 28.08 -20.38 -1.13
N LEU A 63 27.70 -19.80 0.00
CA LEU A 63 28.36 -20.05 1.30
C LEU A 63 28.22 -21.52 1.73
N MET A 64 27.07 -22.15 1.49
CA MET A 64 26.83 -23.55 1.89
C MET A 64 27.51 -24.56 0.98
N LYS A 65 27.43 -24.37 -0.34
CA LYS A 65 27.84 -25.37 -1.34
C LYS A 65 29.17 -25.05 -2.02
N GLY A 66 29.65 -23.82 -1.88
CA GLY A 66 30.70 -23.25 -2.70
C GLY A 66 30.16 -22.66 -4.02
N ASP A 67 31.02 -21.95 -4.73
CA ASP A 67 30.74 -21.37 -6.05
C ASP A 67 32.02 -21.38 -6.88
N GLU A 68 32.08 -22.31 -7.85
CA GLU A 68 33.26 -22.45 -8.72
C GLU A 68 33.54 -21.18 -9.54
N LYS A 69 32.49 -20.42 -9.91
CA LYS A 69 32.67 -19.19 -10.71
C LYS A 69 33.34 -18.09 -9.91
N ARG A 70 33.15 -18.09 -8.59
CA ARG A 70 33.75 -17.13 -7.65
C ARG A 70 35.02 -17.69 -6.96
N ASP A 71 35.49 -18.90 -7.35
CA ASP A 71 36.58 -19.64 -6.68
C ASP A 71 36.34 -19.75 -5.15
N LEU A 72 35.05 -19.93 -4.76
CA LEU A 72 34.61 -20.05 -3.39
C LEU A 72 34.43 -21.50 -3.00
N SER A 73 35.14 -21.94 -1.96
CA SER A 73 34.90 -23.24 -1.36
C SER A 73 33.77 -23.19 -0.37
N ALA A 74 32.98 -24.26 -0.26
CA ALA A 74 31.94 -24.38 0.76
C ALA A 74 32.49 -24.11 2.18
N THR A 75 31.68 -23.53 3.04
CA THR A 75 32.03 -23.30 4.44
C THR A 75 32.22 -24.63 5.17
N GLY A 76 33.49 -24.96 5.46
CA GLY A 76 33.90 -26.23 6.11
C GLY A 76 34.11 -26.15 7.62
N SER A 77 33.91 -24.97 8.23
CA SER A 77 34.14 -24.78 9.68
C SER A 77 33.00 -25.35 10.49
N ASP A 78 33.32 -26.27 11.42
CA ASP A 78 32.35 -26.86 12.34
C ASP A 78 31.68 -25.83 13.25
N THR A 79 32.28 -24.65 13.42
CA THR A 79 31.75 -23.54 14.22
C THR A 79 30.80 -22.67 13.40
N ILE A 80 31.09 -22.45 12.12
CA ILE A 80 30.31 -21.52 11.24
C ILE A 80 29.11 -22.24 10.62
N LYS A 81 29.27 -23.50 10.27
CA LYS A 81 28.23 -24.29 9.59
C LYS A 81 26.88 -24.31 10.32
N PRO A 82 26.81 -24.54 11.66
CA PRO A 82 25.54 -24.50 12.38
C PRO A 82 24.87 -23.13 12.36
N GLU A 83 25.66 -22.03 12.44
CA GLU A 83 25.13 -20.69 12.39
C GLU A 83 24.60 -20.36 10.99
N LEU A 84 25.27 -20.85 9.94
CA LEU A 84 24.79 -20.68 8.57
C LEU A 84 23.51 -21.49 8.30
N GLU A 85 23.38 -22.69 8.87
CA GLU A 85 22.15 -23.50 8.79
C GLU A 85 20.97 -22.79 9.51
N LYS A 86 21.23 -22.19 10.65
CA LYS A 86 20.23 -21.38 11.38
C LYS A 86 19.81 -20.15 10.57
N LEU A 87 20.77 -19.44 9.97
CA LEU A 87 20.51 -18.31 9.10
C LEU A 87 19.65 -18.70 7.89
N LEU A 88 19.95 -19.83 7.25
CA LEU A 88 19.14 -20.40 6.19
C LEU A 88 17.72 -20.74 6.64
N GLY A 89 17.56 -21.26 7.85
CA GLY A 89 16.25 -21.53 8.44
C GLY A 89 15.41 -20.27 8.56
N ASN A 90 16.01 -19.19 9.08
CA ASN A 90 15.38 -17.90 9.19
C ASN A 90 15.07 -17.27 7.80
N TRP A 91 16.03 -17.39 6.86
CA TRP A 91 15.87 -16.85 5.52
C TRP A 91 14.66 -17.44 4.78
N ARG A 92 14.37 -18.73 4.95
CA ARG A 92 13.22 -19.38 4.29
C ARG A 92 11.89 -18.69 4.59
N ALA A 93 11.71 -18.20 5.80
CA ALA A 93 10.50 -17.44 6.17
C ALA A 93 10.45 -16.11 5.40
N SER A 94 11.55 -15.34 5.40
CA SER A 94 11.67 -14.07 4.69
C SER A 94 11.57 -14.23 3.17
N GLU A 95 12.14 -15.30 2.59
CA GLU A 95 12.04 -15.64 1.18
C GLU A 95 10.58 -15.95 0.78
N SER A 96 9.88 -16.72 1.62
CA SER A 96 8.45 -17.00 1.43
C SER A 96 7.63 -15.72 1.48
N ALA A 97 7.88 -14.86 2.46
CA ALA A 97 7.23 -13.56 2.60
C ALA A 97 7.46 -12.65 1.37
N ALA A 98 8.71 -12.52 0.93
CA ALA A 98 9.03 -11.77 -0.30
C ALA A 98 8.32 -12.36 -1.53
N SER A 99 8.21 -13.69 -1.61
CA SER A 99 7.52 -14.37 -2.71
C SER A 99 6.01 -14.12 -2.70
N VAL A 100 5.38 -14.00 -1.53
CA VAL A 100 3.96 -13.60 -1.39
C VAL A 100 3.76 -12.17 -1.89
N ILE A 101 4.65 -11.23 -1.54
CA ILE A 101 4.59 -9.84 -2.01
C ILE A 101 4.71 -9.80 -3.54
N LEU A 102 5.71 -10.48 -4.10
CA LEU A 102 5.93 -10.53 -5.55
C LEU A 102 4.78 -11.23 -6.30
N GLY A 103 4.20 -12.27 -5.72
CA GLY A 103 3.03 -12.98 -6.30
C GLY A 103 1.78 -12.09 -6.40
N ASN A 104 1.69 -11.06 -5.56
CA ASN A 104 0.58 -10.09 -5.54
C ASN A 104 0.92 -8.78 -6.26
N GLU A 105 2.04 -8.67 -6.99
CA GLU A 105 2.51 -7.43 -7.62
C GLU A 105 1.41 -6.70 -8.39
N LYS A 106 0.69 -7.37 -9.28
CA LYS A 106 -0.36 -6.76 -10.10
C LYS A 106 -1.47 -6.12 -9.27
N ILE A 107 -1.89 -6.80 -8.21
CA ILE A 107 -2.97 -6.34 -7.32
C ILE A 107 -2.47 -5.15 -6.48
N LEU A 108 -1.25 -5.24 -5.96
CA LEU A 108 -0.65 -4.18 -5.15
C LEU A 108 -0.37 -2.92 -5.95
N LEU A 109 0.07 -3.04 -7.22
CA LEU A 109 0.22 -1.90 -8.13
C LEU A 109 -1.14 -1.24 -8.40
N ALA A 110 -2.18 -2.02 -8.70
CA ALA A 110 -3.52 -1.50 -8.90
C ALA A 110 -4.05 -0.79 -7.64
N PHE A 111 -3.74 -1.33 -6.46
CA PHE A 111 -4.06 -0.70 -5.18
C PHE A 111 -3.33 0.63 -4.98
N GLY A 112 -2.05 0.72 -5.30
CA GLY A 112 -1.28 1.98 -5.28
C GLY A 112 -1.91 3.06 -6.18
N ASP A 113 -2.36 2.69 -7.38
CA ASP A 113 -3.07 3.59 -8.29
C ASP A 113 -4.41 4.06 -7.71
N VAL A 114 -5.14 3.18 -7.03
CA VAL A 114 -6.39 3.51 -6.33
C VAL A 114 -6.14 4.51 -5.20
N ILE A 115 -5.11 4.27 -4.38
CA ILE A 115 -4.70 5.19 -3.32
C ILE A 115 -4.43 6.58 -3.87
N LYS A 116 -3.67 6.66 -4.96
CA LYS A 116 -3.37 7.94 -5.61
C LYS A 116 -4.65 8.65 -6.03
N LYS A 117 -5.57 7.97 -6.70
CA LYS A 117 -6.86 8.55 -7.12
C LYS A 117 -7.69 9.04 -5.95
N ILE A 118 -7.72 8.31 -4.82
CA ILE A 118 -8.39 8.73 -3.59
C ILE A 118 -7.77 10.01 -3.03
N ASN A 119 -6.44 10.08 -2.97
CA ASN A 119 -5.72 11.24 -2.47
C ASN A 119 -5.90 12.46 -3.36
N ASP A 120 -5.92 12.27 -4.69
CA ASP A 120 -6.15 13.34 -5.66
C ASP A 120 -7.59 13.86 -5.62
N ALA A 121 -8.58 12.99 -5.40
CA ALA A 121 -10.00 13.36 -5.36
C ALA A 121 -10.43 14.01 -4.05
N SER A 122 -9.85 13.60 -2.91
CA SER A 122 -10.30 14.04 -1.57
C SER A 122 -10.29 15.56 -1.37
N PRO A 123 -9.25 16.33 -1.75
CA PRO A 123 -9.25 17.78 -1.63
C PRO A 123 -10.34 18.45 -2.50
N ARG A 124 -10.59 17.89 -3.68
CA ARG A 124 -11.61 18.43 -4.59
C ARG A 124 -13.02 18.18 -4.04
N LEU A 125 -13.28 17.00 -3.48
CA LEU A 125 -14.55 16.72 -2.80
C LEU A 125 -14.78 17.69 -1.63
N GLN A 126 -13.75 17.93 -0.81
CA GLN A 126 -13.85 18.87 0.30
C GLN A 126 -14.16 20.28 -0.19
N GLN A 127 -13.40 20.77 -1.17
CA GLN A 127 -13.63 22.10 -1.75
C GLN A 127 -15.07 22.25 -2.28
N LEU A 128 -15.56 21.29 -3.07
CA LEU A 128 -16.91 21.34 -3.64
C LEU A 128 -18.00 21.32 -2.57
N THR A 129 -17.86 20.52 -1.53
CA THR A 129 -18.85 20.47 -0.44
C THR A 129 -18.89 21.75 0.37
N GLU A 130 -17.74 22.39 0.61
CA GLU A 130 -17.63 23.70 1.28
C GLU A 130 -18.22 24.81 0.40
N GLU A 131 -17.95 24.82 -0.91
CA GLU A 131 -18.54 25.77 -1.87
C GLU A 131 -20.08 25.65 -1.90
N ILE A 132 -20.62 24.42 -1.97
CA ILE A 132 -22.06 24.17 -1.94
C ILE A 132 -22.69 24.69 -0.62
N MET A 133 -22.05 24.42 0.51
CA MET A 133 -22.51 24.93 1.81
C MET A 133 -22.51 26.46 1.84
N ALA A 134 -21.46 27.10 1.35
CA ALA A 134 -21.37 28.57 1.28
C ALA A 134 -22.44 29.15 0.37
N LEU A 135 -22.70 28.58 -0.81
CA LEU A 135 -23.78 29.03 -1.70
C LEU A 135 -25.15 28.90 -1.04
N LYS A 136 -25.43 27.79 -0.34
CA LYS A 136 -26.70 27.61 0.39
C LYS A 136 -26.88 28.64 1.50
N LEU A 137 -25.83 29.01 2.21
CA LEU A 137 -25.86 30.10 3.22
C LEU A 137 -26.07 31.45 2.58
N GLN A 138 -25.36 31.75 1.48
CA GLN A 138 -25.44 33.05 0.79
C GLN A 138 -26.85 33.37 0.23
N VAL A 139 -27.52 32.34 -0.31
CA VAL A 139 -28.89 32.53 -0.84
C VAL A 139 -29.98 32.45 0.24
N GLY A 140 -29.63 32.27 1.51
CA GLY A 140 -30.59 32.13 2.60
C GLY A 140 -31.47 30.88 2.46
N ALA A 141 -30.90 29.78 1.99
CA ALA A 141 -31.62 28.51 1.78
C ALA A 141 -32.28 28.03 3.10
N PRO A 142 -33.35 27.21 3.01
CA PRO A 142 -33.98 26.61 4.19
C PRO A 142 -32.98 25.91 5.10
N ALA A 143 -33.17 26.04 6.43
CA ALA A 143 -32.25 25.48 7.42
C ALA A 143 -31.94 23.97 7.19
N ARG A 144 -32.92 23.24 6.65
CA ARG A 144 -32.75 21.82 6.32
C ARG A 144 -31.75 21.59 5.19
N GLU A 145 -31.78 22.42 4.15
CA GLU A 145 -30.82 22.34 3.03
C GLU A 145 -29.40 22.70 3.48
N ILE A 146 -29.28 23.75 4.31
CA ILE A 146 -27.99 24.15 4.92
C ILE A 146 -27.44 22.97 5.78
N ALA A 147 -28.28 22.39 6.63
CA ALA A 147 -27.90 21.25 7.45
C ALA A 147 -27.46 20.04 6.60
N THR A 148 -28.15 19.76 5.50
CA THR A 148 -27.78 18.66 4.57
C THR A 148 -26.44 18.93 3.89
N ALA A 149 -26.18 20.18 3.47
CA ALA A 149 -24.89 20.60 2.92
C ALA A 149 -23.76 20.46 3.96
N GLY A 150 -24.01 20.86 5.22
CA GLY A 150 -23.07 20.67 6.32
C GLY A 150 -22.76 19.19 6.62
N GLN A 151 -23.76 18.31 6.48
CA GLN A 151 -23.54 16.87 6.58
C GLN A 151 -22.61 16.35 5.47
N LEU A 152 -22.71 16.88 4.25
CA LEU A 152 -21.78 16.50 3.17
C LEU A 152 -20.33 16.88 3.50
N VAL A 153 -20.08 18.07 4.07
CA VAL A 153 -18.74 18.47 4.52
C VAL A 153 -18.19 17.48 5.55
N THR A 154 -18.99 17.13 6.55
CA THR A 154 -18.60 16.16 7.59
C THR A 154 -18.32 14.77 7.01
N LEU A 155 -19.18 14.30 6.09
CA LEU A 155 -19.00 13.00 5.42
C LEU A 155 -17.74 12.98 4.57
N THR A 156 -17.40 14.07 3.88
CA THR A 156 -16.16 14.17 3.09
C THR A 156 -14.93 13.96 3.97
N GLN A 157 -14.88 14.59 5.13
CA GLN A 157 -13.78 14.43 6.09
C GLN A 157 -13.71 12.99 6.63
N ARG A 158 -14.85 12.37 6.93
CA ARG A 158 -14.91 10.96 7.36
C ARG A 158 -14.47 10.00 6.27
N LEU A 159 -14.92 10.21 5.03
CA LEU A 159 -14.50 9.41 3.86
C LEU A 159 -12.99 9.48 3.65
N GLY A 160 -12.40 10.68 3.70
CA GLY A 160 -10.96 10.88 3.60
C GLY A 160 -10.19 10.15 4.71
N LYS A 161 -10.65 10.26 5.97
CA LYS A 161 -10.04 9.56 7.10
C LYS A 161 -10.14 8.04 6.97
N SER A 162 -11.30 7.50 6.60
CA SER A 162 -11.51 6.07 6.44
C SER A 162 -10.74 5.51 5.26
N ALA A 163 -10.66 6.24 4.14
CA ALA A 163 -9.83 5.88 3.00
C ALA A 163 -8.34 5.82 3.38
N ASN A 164 -7.83 6.82 4.10
CA ASN A 164 -6.45 6.82 4.59
C ASN A 164 -6.19 5.65 5.57
N SER A 165 -7.16 5.26 6.38
CA SER A 165 -7.04 4.11 7.29
C SER A 165 -6.94 2.78 6.52
N LEU A 166 -7.66 2.64 5.41
CA LEU A 166 -7.51 1.50 4.48
C LEU A 166 -6.09 1.42 3.92
N VAL A 167 -5.55 2.58 3.51
CA VAL A 167 -4.19 2.72 2.96
C VAL A 167 -3.11 2.39 3.97
N ALA A 168 -3.25 2.86 5.22
CA ALA A 168 -2.27 2.67 6.28
C ALA A 168 -2.12 1.21 6.75
N GLY A 169 -2.90 0.29 6.17
CA GLY A 169 -2.81 -1.15 6.49
C GLY A 169 -3.52 -1.58 7.78
N ASN A 170 -4.29 -0.70 8.40
CA ASN A 170 -5.26 -1.08 9.44
C ASN A 170 -6.48 -1.80 8.83
N VAL A 171 -6.23 -2.49 7.74
CA VAL A 171 -7.21 -3.10 6.83
C VAL A 171 -7.93 -4.30 7.45
N ALA A 172 -7.42 -4.86 8.53
CA ALA A 172 -8.05 -5.96 9.24
C ALA A 172 -9.37 -5.58 9.96
N ASN A 173 -9.77 -4.29 9.87
CA ASN A 173 -10.98 -3.84 10.55
C ASN A 173 -12.19 -3.85 9.60
N ALA A 174 -12.93 -4.96 9.61
CA ALA A 174 -14.22 -5.08 8.90
C ALA A 174 -15.18 -3.91 9.23
N GLU A 175 -15.03 -3.31 10.40
CA GLU A 175 -15.79 -2.15 10.84
C GLU A 175 -15.48 -0.90 10.01
N VAL A 176 -14.21 -0.66 9.66
CA VAL A 176 -13.80 0.45 8.78
C VAL A 176 -14.41 0.29 7.39
N ALA A 177 -14.36 -0.92 6.83
CA ALA A 177 -14.96 -1.21 5.52
C ALA A 177 -16.48 -1.02 5.53
N LEU A 178 -17.16 -1.49 6.57
CA LEU A 178 -18.62 -1.34 6.74
C LEU A 178 -19.01 0.13 6.91
N THR A 179 -18.26 0.88 7.73
CA THR A 179 -18.50 2.32 7.96
C THR A 179 -18.29 3.10 6.68
N LEU A 180 -17.22 2.81 5.96
CA LEU A 180 -16.92 3.44 4.68
C LEU A 180 -18.01 3.17 3.64
N GLY A 181 -18.51 1.95 3.52
CA GLY A 181 -19.62 1.60 2.63
C GLY A 181 -20.91 2.36 2.97
N ARG A 182 -21.20 2.55 4.25
CA ARG A 182 -22.36 3.35 4.70
C ARG A 182 -22.19 4.82 4.36
N ASP A 183 -21.03 5.41 4.65
CA ASP A 183 -20.74 6.80 4.39
C ASP A 183 -20.75 7.12 2.90
N ILE A 184 -20.28 6.21 2.05
CA ILE A 184 -20.34 6.28 0.60
C ILE A 184 -21.80 6.43 0.14
N ASN A 185 -22.69 5.53 0.58
CA ASN A 185 -24.09 5.59 0.19
C ASN A 185 -24.78 6.86 0.69
N GLN A 186 -24.55 7.22 1.95
CA GLN A 186 -25.11 8.43 2.54
C GLN A 186 -24.67 9.70 1.79
N PHE A 187 -23.39 9.80 1.41
CA PHE A 187 -22.89 10.94 0.67
C PHE A 187 -23.59 11.10 -0.68
N ARG A 188 -23.72 10.02 -1.42
CA ARG A 188 -24.45 10.01 -2.70
C ARG A 188 -25.90 10.47 -2.53
N ASP A 189 -26.59 9.87 -1.55
CA ASP A 189 -28.02 10.12 -1.35
C ASP A 189 -28.29 11.59 -0.92
N LEU A 190 -27.44 12.16 -0.05
CA LEU A 190 -27.54 13.57 0.34
C LEU A 190 -27.22 14.53 -0.83
N THR A 191 -26.21 14.22 -1.64
CA THR A 191 -25.87 15.02 -2.81
C THR A 191 -26.99 14.99 -3.84
N GLN A 192 -27.58 13.82 -4.08
CA GLN A 192 -28.71 13.67 -4.98
C GLN A 192 -29.95 14.40 -4.46
N ALA A 193 -30.20 14.34 -3.14
CA ALA A 193 -31.29 15.08 -2.50
C ALA A 193 -31.17 16.60 -2.69
N LEU A 194 -29.97 17.16 -2.50
CA LEU A 194 -29.73 18.60 -2.75
C LEU A 194 -29.88 18.98 -4.23
N LEU A 195 -29.54 18.09 -5.17
CA LEU A 195 -29.65 18.35 -6.60
C LEU A 195 -31.08 18.25 -7.10
N SER A 196 -31.78 17.18 -6.74
CA SER A 196 -33.08 16.80 -7.35
C SER A 196 -34.28 16.94 -6.42
N GLY A 197 -34.04 17.26 -5.15
CA GLY A 197 -35.05 17.28 -4.10
C GLY A 197 -35.24 15.89 -3.45
N SER A 198 -35.79 15.89 -2.24
CA SER A 198 -36.14 14.68 -1.50
C SER A 198 -37.23 14.97 -0.47
N ASP A 199 -38.41 14.39 -0.65
CA ASP A 199 -39.51 14.52 0.32
C ASP A 199 -39.14 13.90 1.67
N ALA A 200 -38.46 12.76 1.64
CA ALA A 200 -38.03 12.05 2.85
C ALA A 200 -37.09 12.90 3.72
N LEU A 201 -36.20 13.68 3.09
CA LEU A 201 -35.28 14.59 3.76
C LEU A 201 -35.86 16.02 3.90
N ARG A 202 -37.01 16.30 3.31
CA ARG A 202 -37.63 17.62 3.22
C ARG A 202 -36.65 18.66 2.66
N VAL A 203 -35.99 18.33 1.56
CA VAL A 203 -35.04 19.16 0.85
C VAL A 203 -35.61 19.42 -0.54
N SER A 204 -35.65 20.71 -0.93
CA SER A 204 -36.07 21.10 -2.29
C SER A 204 -34.95 20.91 -3.28
N ALA A 205 -35.30 20.69 -4.55
CA ALA A 205 -34.31 20.63 -5.62
C ALA A 205 -33.58 21.99 -5.76
N ALA A 206 -32.30 21.97 -6.02
CA ALA A 206 -31.53 23.17 -6.30
C ALA A 206 -32.06 23.88 -7.55
N THR A 207 -32.48 25.13 -7.40
CA THR A 207 -32.96 26.00 -8.51
C THR A 207 -31.85 26.92 -9.01
N ASP A 208 -30.92 27.26 -8.16
CA ASP A 208 -29.78 28.12 -8.50
C ASP A 208 -28.81 27.37 -9.44
N THR A 209 -28.43 28.04 -10.54
CA THR A 209 -27.61 27.45 -11.61
C THR A 209 -26.21 27.09 -11.12
N GLU A 210 -25.62 27.93 -10.26
CA GLU A 210 -24.28 27.71 -9.74
C GLU A 210 -24.28 26.53 -8.76
N ALA A 211 -25.22 26.49 -7.82
CA ALA A 211 -25.38 25.38 -6.91
C ALA A 211 -25.62 24.04 -7.65
N ARG A 212 -26.46 24.05 -8.68
CA ARG A 212 -26.67 22.86 -9.54
C ARG A 212 -25.39 22.41 -10.22
N SER A 213 -24.63 23.33 -10.78
CA SER A 213 -23.35 23.04 -11.46
C SER A 213 -22.36 22.41 -10.49
N ARG A 214 -22.22 22.95 -9.26
CA ARG A 214 -21.33 22.40 -8.23
C ARG A 214 -21.78 21.03 -7.74
N LEU A 215 -23.08 20.81 -7.58
CA LEU A 215 -23.63 19.50 -7.19
C LEU A 215 -23.41 18.44 -8.27
N GLN A 216 -23.55 18.80 -9.56
CA GLN A 216 -23.26 17.89 -10.66
C GLN A 216 -21.77 17.54 -10.75
N GLU A 217 -20.91 18.54 -10.58
CA GLU A 217 -19.46 18.31 -10.51
C GLU A 217 -19.09 17.42 -9.30
N LEU A 218 -19.71 17.68 -8.15
CA LEU A 218 -19.52 16.86 -6.95
C LEU A 218 -19.88 15.39 -7.19
N LEU A 219 -21.03 15.13 -7.83
CA LEU A 219 -21.43 13.75 -8.18
C LEU A 219 -20.45 13.08 -9.13
N LYS A 220 -19.88 13.81 -10.08
CA LYS A 220 -18.87 13.28 -11.01
C LYS A 220 -17.59 12.88 -10.27
N VAL A 221 -17.00 13.80 -9.50
CA VAL A 221 -15.78 13.56 -8.72
C VAL A 221 -16.01 12.44 -7.70
N TYR A 222 -17.16 12.45 -7.05
CA TYR A 222 -17.56 11.41 -6.11
C TYR A 222 -17.68 10.03 -6.78
N GLY A 223 -18.25 9.95 -7.99
CA GLY A 223 -18.36 8.68 -8.72
C GLY A 223 -17.00 8.03 -9.02
N GLU A 224 -15.99 8.85 -9.33
CA GLU A 224 -14.61 8.38 -9.52
C GLU A 224 -13.99 7.91 -8.20
N PHE A 225 -14.20 8.66 -7.12
CA PHE A 225 -13.77 8.31 -5.77
C PHE A 225 -14.41 7.00 -5.28
N GLN A 226 -15.73 6.83 -5.45
CA GLN A 226 -16.45 5.62 -5.09
C GLN A 226 -15.91 4.39 -5.81
N LYS A 227 -15.72 4.45 -7.13
CA LYS A 227 -15.14 3.35 -7.91
C LYS A 227 -13.74 2.95 -7.41
N SER A 228 -12.94 3.95 -7.02
CA SER A 228 -11.62 3.69 -6.48
C SER A 228 -11.68 2.94 -5.15
N ILE A 229 -12.59 3.32 -4.25
CA ILE A 229 -12.78 2.61 -2.98
C ILE A 229 -13.32 1.19 -3.19
N GLU A 230 -14.29 1.01 -4.07
CA GLU A 230 -14.82 -0.32 -4.41
C GLU A 230 -13.71 -1.24 -4.95
N GLY A 231 -12.82 -0.69 -5.79
CA GLY A 231 -11.64 -1.40 -6.29
C GLY A 231 -10.65 -1.79 -5.16
N ALA A 232 -10.42 -0.89 -4.20
CA ALA A 232 -9.59 -1.18 -3.03
C ALA A 232 -10.20 -2.29 -2.16
N LEU A 233 -11.50 -2.22 -1.89
CA LEU A 233 -12.22 -3.23 -1.11
C LEU A 233 -12.20 -4.60 -1.79
N GLY A 234 -12.30 -4.65 -3.14
CA GLY A 234 -12.20 -5.89 -3.91
C GLY A 234 -10.83 -6.55 -3.85
N SER A 235 -9.78 -5.79 -3.54
CA SER A 235 -8.40 -6.29 -3.43
C SER A 235 -7.96 -6.57 -1.98
N LEU A 236 -8.85 -6.39 -1.02
CA LEU A 236 -8.55 -6.36 0.41
C LEU A 236 -7.81 -7.61 0.89
N GLN A 237 -8.24 -8.80 0.48
CA GLN A 237 -7.64 -10.06 0.92
C GLN A 237 -6.17 -10.18 0.50
N ALA A 238 -5.83 -9.81 -0.73
CA ALA A 238 -4.46 -9.85 -1.23
C ALA A 238 -3.56 -8.83 -0.51
N ILE A 239 -4.12 -7.65 -0.19
CA ILE A 239 -3.42 -6.61 0.56
C ILE A 239 -3.12 -7.08 1.98
N VAL A 240 -4.08 -7.72 2.65
CA VAL A 240 -3.88 -8.30 4.00
C VAL A 240 -2.78 -9.35 3.97
N GLN A 241 -2.81 -10.29 3.02
CA GLN A 241 -1.77 -11.32 2.88
C GLN A 241 -0.38 -10.71 2.66
N ALA A 242 -0.27 -9.68 1.82
CA ALA A 242 0.98 -9.00 1.56
C ALA A 242 1.49 -8.22 2.80
N LYS A 243 0.58 -7.63 3.58
CA LYS A 243 0.90 -6.95 4.83
C LYS A 243 1.36 -7.91 5.92
N GLU A 244 0.71 -9.05 6.06
CA GLU A 244 1.13 -10.10 6.99
C GLU A 244 2.54 -10.62 6.62
N ALA A 245 2.81 -10.79 5.33
CA ALA A 245 4.12 -11.17 4.84
C ALA A 245 5.20 -10.09 5.08
N GLU A 246 4.86 -8.80 5.04
CA GLU A 246 5.79 -7.70 5.34
C GLU A 246 6.23 -7.70 6.82
N LEU A 247 5.35 -8.12 7.73
CA LEU A 247 5.57 -8.10 9.17
C LEU A 247 6.29 -9.34 9.72
N GLY A 248 6.36 -10.44 8.94
CA GLY A 248 7.02 -11.70 9.30
C GLY A 248 8.48 -11.74 8.89
#